data_40f9ba249b8f083b186838ef23c01a1b
#
_entry.id   40f9ba249b8f083b186838ef23c01a1b
#
_cell.length_a   1.000
_cell.length_b   1.000
_cell.length_c   1.000
_cell.angle_alpha   90.00
_cell.angle_beta   90.00
_cell.angle_gamma   90.00
#
_symmetry.space_group_name_H-M   'P 1'
#
loop_
_entity.id
_entity.type
_entity.pdbx_description
1 polymer ?
#
loop_
_entity_poly.entity_id
_entity_poly.type
_entity_poly.pdbx_seq_one_letter_code
_entity_poly.pdbx_strand_id
1 'polypeptide(L)'
;EGTGIFRRQAAAATEKDIDRMIDNREIVVGLTIPPDFSRNIQTGRPASLQLIADGRNTNTAAIALSYGQQIASAYGADLLSQNGGSSPVKIESRAWFNPNLITRWFIVPGLIAVLVLINSILSGALSIAREREEGTFDQLLVAPYTPGEILLGKGTASVITGIIQAVFVVLVA
;
A
#
# COMPACT_ATOMS: atom_id res chain seq x y z
N GLU A 1 -24.82 3.27 -0.52
CA GLU A 1 -24.38 4.70 -0.46
C GLU A 1 -24.48 5.32 0.95
N GLY A 2 -24.74 4.53 2.01
CA GLY A 2 -25.08 5.09 3.34
C GLY A 2 -23.92 5.58 4.20
N THR A 3 -22.67 5.14 4.01
CA THR A 3 -21.59 5.42 4.95
C THR A 3 -20.49 6.35 4.43
N GLY A 4 -20.51 6.73 3.15
CA GLY A 4 -19.47 7.59 2.54
C GLY A 4 -18.06 6.97 2.47
N ILE A 5 -17.88 5.74 2.97
CA ILE A 5 -16.58 5.06 3.03
C ILE A 5 -16.20 4.47 1.67
N PHE A 6 -17.19 3.93 0.94
CA PHE A 6 -16.98 3.39 -0.40
C PHE A 6 -17.57 4.29 -1.46
N ARG A 7 -16.76 4.67 -2.44
CA ARG A 7 -17.21 5.37 -3.64
C ARG A 7 -17.20 4.42 -4.82
N ARG A 8 -18.35 4.22 -5.45
CA ARG A 8 -18.44 3.42 -6.67
C ARG A 8 -17.70 4.12 -7.80
N GLN A 9 -16.68 3.50 -8.34
CA GLN A 9 -15.85 4.04 -9.42
C GLN A 9 -16.36 3.57 -10.79
N ALA A 10 -16.54 2.27 -10.95
CA ALA A 10 -16.98 1.65 -12.18
C ALA A 10 -17.72 0.34 -11.92
N ALA A 11 -18.44 -0.17 -12.92
CA ALA A 11 -18.94 -1.52 -12.95
C ALA A 11 -18.07 -2.34 -13.90
N ALA A 12 -17.44 -3.38 -13.38
CA ALA A 12 -16.68 -4.34 -14.18
C ALA A 12 -17.64 -5.36 -14.79
N ALA A 13 -17.42 -5.74 -16.04
CA ALA A 13 -18.23 -6.76 -16.70
C ALA A 13 -17.78 -8.17 -16.33
N THR A 14 -16.49 -8.35 -16.01
CA THR A 14 -15.89 -9.65 -15.67
C THR A 14 -14.95 -9.51 -14.48
N GLU A 15 -14.64 -10.65 -13.84
CA GLU A 15 -13.65 -10.73 -12.77
C GLU A 15 -12.25 -10.27 -13.25
N LYS A 16 -11.89 -10.61 -14.50
CA LYS A 16 -10.64 -10.14 -15.12
C LYS A 16 -10.55 -8.63 -15.27
N ASP A 17 -11.67 -7.93 -15.39
CA ASP A 17 -11.68 -6.48 -15.43
C ASP A 17 -11.37 -5.90 -14.04
N ILE A 18 -11.89 -6.52 -12.98
CA ILE A 18 -11.56 -6.15 -11.60
C ILE A 18 -10.06 -6.33 -11.36
N ASP A 19 -9.50 -7.46 -11.78
CA ASP A 19 -8.08 -7.77 -11.65
C ASP A 19 -7.23 -6.69 -12.34
N ARG A 20 -7.55 -6.36 -13.57
CA ARG A 20 -6.85 -5.31 -14.34
C ARG A 20 -6.96 -3.94 -13.68
N MET A 21 -8.13 -3.59 -13.15
CA MET A 21 -8.34 -2.31 -12.46
C MET A 21 -7.55 -2.22 -11.16
N ILE A 22 -7.39 -3.34 -10.43
CA ILE A 22 -6.51 -3.42 -9.25
C ILE A 22 -5.04 -3.30 -9.67
N ASP A 23 -4.62 -3.99 -10.72
CA ASP A 23 -3.24 -3.91 -11.23
C ASP A 23 -2.87 -2.50 -11.65
N ASN A 24 -3.77 -1.82 -12.34
CA ASN A 24 -3.61 -0.43 -12.76
C ASN A 24 -3.77 0.60 -11.63
N ARG A 25 -4.08 0.16 -10.40
CA ARG A 25 -4.36 1.02 -9.23
C ARG A 25 -5.57 1.96 -9.43
N GLU A 26 -6.50 1.59 -10.28
CA GLU A 26 -7.73 2.36 -10.50
C GLU A 26 -8.73 2.16 -9.36
N ILE A 27 -8.72 0.98 -8.75
CA ILE A 27 -9.56 0.63 -7.60
C ILE A 27 -8.73 -0.03 -6.50
N VAL A 28 -9.16 0.16 -5.25
CA VAL A 28 -8.54 -0.47 -4.06
C VAL A 28 -9.26 -1.76 -3.69
N VAL A 29 -10.57 -1.83 -3.96
CA VAL A 29 -11.42 -2.98 -3.63
C VAL A 29 -12.39 -3.26 -4.76
N GLY A 30 -12.52 -4.53 -5.14
CA GLY A 30 -13.53 -5.06 -6.02
C GLY A 30 -14.54 -5.93 -5.25
N LEU A 31 -15.82 -5.80 -5.58
CA LEU A 31 -16.89 -6.65 -5.06
C LEU A 31 -17.47 -7.46 -6.22
N THR A 32 -17.43 -8.79 -6.09
CA THR A 32 -18.09 -9.71 -7.04
C THR A 32 -19.32 -10.31 -6.39
N ILE A 33 -20.46 -10.14 -7.06
CA ILE A 33 -21.74 -10.71 -6.66
C ILE A 33 -22.08 -11.79 -7.68
N PRO A 34 -22.07 -13.10 -7.30
CA PRO A 34 -22.41 -14.18 -8.23
C PRO A 34 -23.86 -14.08 -8.73
N PRO A 35 -24.16 -14.56 -9.95
CA PRO A 35 -25.51 -14.45 -10.53
C PRO A 35 -26.59 -15.22 -9.74
N ASP A 36 -26.20 -16.24 -9.00
CA ASP A 36 -27.07 -17.07 -8.17
C ASP A 36 -27.30 -16.52 -6.75
N PHE A 37 -26.65 -15.40 -6.39
CA PHE A 37 -26.72 -14.79 -5.07
C PHE A 37 -28.16 -14.54 -4.60
N SER A 38 -28.96 -13.84 -5.42
CA SER A 38 -30.36 -13.52 -5.08
C SER A 38 -31.22 -14.76 -4.94
N ARG A 39 -31.03 -15.76 -5.84
CA ARG A 39 -31.77 -17.02 -5.80
C ARG A 39 -31.42 -17.82 -4.54
N ASN A 40 -30.14 -17.86 -4.15
CA ASN A 40 -29.69 -18.58 -2.96
C ASN A 40 -30.29 -17.96 -1.70
N ILE A 41 -30.32 -16.62 -1.59
CA ILE A 41 -30.99 -15.94 -0.48
C ILE A 41 -32.47 -16.30 -0.42
N GLN A 42 -33.20 -16.20 -1.54
CA GLN A 42 -34.64 -16.51 -1.60
C GLN A 42 -34.97 -17.95 -1.24
N THR A 43 -34.07 -18.89 -1.52
CA THR A 43 -34.24 -20.32 -1.22
C THR A 43 -33.64 -20.75 0.12
N GLY A 44 -33.13 -19.82 0.95
CA GLY A 44 -32.49 -20.10 2.23
C GLY A 44 -31.17 -20.85 2.12
N ARG A 45 -30.53 -20.84 0.95
CA ARG A 45 -29.23 -21.46 0.72
C ARG A 45 -28.11 -20.48 1.02
N PRO A 46 -26.90 -20.96 1.39
CA PRO A 46 -25.74 -20.09 1.57
C PRO A 46 -25.45 -19.29 0.29
N ALA A 47 -25.37 -17.99 0.43
CA ALA A 47 -24.97 -17.06 -0.65
C ALA A 47 -23.61 -16.46 -0.31
N SER A 48 -22.64 -16.54 -1.23
CA SER A 48 -21.31 -16.00 -1.05
C SER A 48 -21.15 -14.67 -1.81
N LEU A 49 -20.43 -13.75 -1.19
CA LEU A 49 -19.91 -12.53 -1.82
C LEU A 49 -18.40 -12.59 -1.81
N GLN A 50 -17.76 -12.24 -2.91
CA GLN A 50 -16.31 -12.17 -2.97
C GLN A 50 -15.84 -10.71 -2.90
N LEU A 51 -14.95 -10.43 -1.96
CA LEU A 51 -14.26 -9.16 -1.82
C LEU A 51 -12.79 -9.34 -2.15
N ILE A 52 -12.32 -8.61 -3.17
CA ILE A 52 -10.92 -8.62 -3.61
C ILE A 52 -10.34 -7.25 -3.28
N ALA A 53 -9.23 -7.20 -2.54
CA ALA A 53 -8.55 -5.95 -2.18
C ALA A 53 -7.10 -5.93 -2.66
N ASP A 54 -6.58 -4.74 -2.96
CA ASP A 54 -5.17 -4.51 -3.27
C ASP A 54 -4.31 -4.62 -2.00
N GLY A 55 -3.64 -5.76 -1.82
CA GLY A 55 -2.79 -6.03 -0.67
C GLY A 55 -1.43 -5.35 -0.67
N ARG A 56 -1.09 -4.57 -1.71
CA ARG A 56 0.15 -3.77 -1.76
C ARG A 56 0.19 -2.77 -0.61
N ASN A 57 -0.94 -2.14 -0.30
CA ASN A 57 -1.12 -1.35 0.91
C ASN A 57 -1.92 -2.16 1.94
N THR A 58 -1.21 -2.93 2.76
CA THR A 58 -1.81 -3.87 3.72
C THR A 58 -2.79 -3.20 4.67
N ASN A 59 -2.49 -1.98 5.15
CA ASN A 59 -3.35 -1.27 6.08
C ASN A 59 -4.68 -0.87 5.42
N THR A 60 -4.62 -0.28 4.23
CA THR A 60 -5.82 0.11 3.47
C THR A 60 -6.66 -1.11 3.09
N ALA A 61 -6.02 -2.20 2.65
CA ALA A 61 -6.71 -3.44 2.32
C ALA A 61 -7.42 -4.05 3.54
N ALA A 62 -6.75 -4.13 4.70
CA ALA A 62 -7.32 -4.66 5.92
C ALA A 62 -8.54 -3.85 6.39
N ILE A 63 -8.45 -2.52 6.38
CA ILE A 63 -9.55 -1.63 6.72
C ILE A 63 -10.72 -1.83 5.75
N ALA A 64 -10.47 -1.83 4.45
CA ALA A 64 -11.49 -1.99 3.43
C ALA A 64 -12.21 -3.35 3.54
N LEU A 65 -11.47 -4.44 3.75
CA LEU A 65 -12.03 -5.76 3.96
C LEU A 65 -12.87 -5.84 5.25
N SER A 66 -12.41 -5.21 6.34
CA SER A 66 -13.15 -5.18 7.60
C SER A 66 -14.50 -4.44 7.47
N TYR A 67 -14.52 -3.31 6.79
CA TYR A 67 -15.77 -2.60 6.49
C TYR A 67 -16.70 -3.40 5.58
N GLY A 68 -16.15 -4.06 4.55
CA GLY A 68 -16.94 -4.94 3.69
C GLY A 68 -17.59 -6.08 4.47
N GLN A 69 -16.85 -6.70 5.40
CA GLN A 69 -17.37 -7.74 6.28
C GLN A 69 -18.46 -7.21 7.21
N GLN A 70 -18.29 -6.01 7.79
CA GLN A 70 -19.31 -5.40 8.64
C GLN A 70 -20.61 -5.12 7.88
N ILE A 71 -20.52 -4.56 6.65
CA ILE A 71 -21.70 -4.27 5.82
C ILE A 71 -22.44 -5.56 5.49
N ALA A 72 -21.73 -6.61 5.10
CA ALA A 72 -22.40 -7.86 4.74
C ALA A 72 -22.93 -8.62 5.97
N SER A 73 -22.28 -8.51 7.12
CA SER A 73 -22.81 -9.04 8.39
C SER A 73 -24.10 -8.32 8.79
N ALA A 74 -24.13 -7.00 8.67
CA ALA A 74 -25.32 -6.20 8.94
C ALA A 74 -26.47 -6.55 7.98
N TYR A 75 -26.16 -6.70 6.69
CA TYR A 75 -27.15 -7.16 5.69
C TYR A 75 -27.64 -8.57 5.97
N GLY A 76 -26.78 -9.50 6.36
CA GLY A 76 -27.14 -10.85 6.77
C GLY A 76 -28.05 -10.86 8.00
N ALA A 77 -27.78 -10.01 9.00
CA ALA A 77 -28.61 -9.87 10.18
C ALA A 77 -30.02 -9.29 9.86
N ASP A 78 -30.09 -8.33 8.95
CA ASP A 78 -31.34 -7.75 8.48
C ASP A 78 -32.20 -8.80 7.74
N LEU A 79 -31.60 -9.59 6.86
CA LEU A 79 -32.28 -10.71 6.20
C LEU A 79 -32.80 -11.77 7.17
N LEU A 80 -32.06 -12.06 8.26
CA LEU A 80 -32.50 -12.95 9.32
C LEU A 80 -33.73 -12.42 10.03
N SER A 81 -33.76 -11.13 10.36
CA SER A 81 -34.91 -10.50 11.03
C SER A 81 -36.18 -10.55 10.18
N GLN A 82 -36.03 -10.50 8.86
CA GLN A 82 -37.16 -10.54 7.92
C GLN A 82 -37.65 -11.95 7.59
N ASN A 83 -36.77 -12.96 7.56
CA ASN A 83 -37.09 -14.29 7.04
C ASN A 83 -36.98 -15.43 8.08
N GLY A 84 -36.59 -15.15 9.34
CA GLY A 84 -36.59 -16.12 10.44
C GLY A 84 -35.64 -17.32 10.30
N GLY A 85 -34.64 -17.24 9.41
CA GLY A 85 -33.71 -18.33 9.09
C GLY A 85 -32.27 -18.07 9.52
N SER A 86 -31.35 -19.01 9.25
CA SER A 86 -29.90 -18.82 9.46
C SER A 86 -29.32 -17.82 8.48
N SER A 87 -28.32 -17.03 8.89
CA SER A 87 -27.67 -16.06 7.98
C SER A 87 -27.05 -16.75 6.78
N PRO A 88 -27.58 -16.60 5.59
CA PRO A 88 -27.09 -17.29 4.42
C PRO A 88 -25.89 -16.59 3.75
N VAL A 89 -25.47 -15.42 4.26
CA VAL A 89 -24.44 -14.60 3.58
C VAL A 89 -23.06 -14.93 4.13
N LYS A 90 -22.22 -15.52 3.30
CA LYS A 90 -20.80 -15.78 3.57
C LYS A 90 -19.94 -14.83 2.72
N ILE A 91 -18.97 -14.15 3.34
CA ILE A 91 -18.00 -13.36 2.60
C ILE A 91 -16.72 -14.15 2.44
N GLU A 92 -16.27 -14.24 1.21
CA GLU A 92 -14.95 -14.72 0.86
C GLU A 92 -14.07 -13.50 0.57
N SER A 93 -13.17 -13.18 1.50
CA SER A 93 -12.22 -12.08 1.34
C SER A 93 -10.90 -12.58 0.80
N ARG A 94 -10.36 -11.93 -0.20
CA ARG A 94 -9.05 -12.22 -0.79
C ARG A 94 -8.26 -10.93 -0.98
N ALA A 95 -7.03 -10.90 -0.47
CA ALA A 95 -6.10 -9.81 -0.74
C ALA A 95 -5.11 -10.26 -1.82
N TRP A 96 -4.94 -9.45 -2.85
CA TRP A 96 -3.96 -9.67 -3.91
C TRP A 96 -2.60 -9.15 -3.46
N PHE A 97 -1.52 -9.73 -4.01
CA PHE A 97 -0.11 -9.46 -3.70
C PHE A 97 0.34 -9.79 -2.26
N ASN A 98 -0.54 -9.71 -1.28
CA ASN A 98 -0.25 -10.05 0.11
C ASN A 98 -1.45 -10.77 0.76
N PRO A 99 -1.69 -12.05 0.43
CA PRO A 99 -2.89 -12.79 0.87
C PRO A 99 -3.07 -12.84 2.38
N ASN A 100 -1.99 -12.84 3.13
CA ASN A 100 -2.01 -12.90 4.60
C ASN A 100 -2.00 -11.51 5.25
N LEU A 101 -2.03 -10.43 4.46
CA LEU A 101 -1.96 -9.04 4.93
C LEU A 101 -0.82 -8.81 5.93
N ILE A 102 0.36 -9.39 5.63
CA ILE A 102 1.52 -9.28 6.51
C ILE A 102 2.08 -7.87 6.42
N THR A 103 1.88 -7.09 7.46
CA THR A 103 2.22 -5.66 7.55
C THR A 103 3.71 -5.37 7.31
N ARG A 104 4.61 -6.29 7.65
CA ARG A 104 6.04 -6.12 7.45
C ARG A 104 6.43 -5.90 5.98
N TRP A 105 5.75 -6.52 5.03
CA TRP A 105 6.01 -6.36 3.60
C TRP A 105 5.72 -4.95 3.07
N PHE A 106 4.93 -4.19 3.82
CA PHE A 106 4.63 -2.80 3.52
C PHE A 106 5.52 -1.84 4.34
N ILE A 107 5.67 -2.09 5.65
CA ILE A 107 6.39 -1.19 6.57
C ILE A 107 7.90 -1.23 6.34
N VAL A 108 8.49 -2.43 6.16
CA VAL A 108 9.95 -2.56 6.06
C VAL A 108 10.54 -1.76 4.89
N PRO A 109 10.04 -1.87 3.64
CA PRO A 109 10.55 -1.05 2.54
C PRO A 109 10.38 0.46 2.77
N GLY A 110 9.26 0.86 3.39
CA GLY A 110 9.02 2.27 3.73
C GLY A 110 10.02 2.81 4.76
N LEU A 111 10.30 2.04 5.81
CA LEU A 111 11.30 2.41 6.82
C LEU A 111 12.71 2.49 6.21
N ILE A 112 13.08 1.56 5.35
CA ILE A 112 14.38 1.58 4.66
C ILE A 112 14.52 2.87 3.86
N ALA A 113 13.51 3.23 3.08
CA ALA A 113 13.53 4.45 2.28
C ALA A 113 13.71 5.72 3.15
N VAL A 114 12.98 5.82 4.26
CA VAL A 114 13.06 6.95 5.20
C VAL A 114 14.43 7.00 5.87
N LEU A 115 14.96 5.89 6.33
CA LEU A 115 16.27 5.85 6.98
C LEU A 115 17.41 6.22 6.02
N VAL A 116 17.38 5.72 4.78
CA VAL A 116 18.36 6.07 3.76
C VAL A 116 18.28 7.56 3.41
N LEU A 117 17.06 8.12 3.29
CA LEU A 117 16.85 9.54 3.02
C LEU A 117 17.46 10.41 4.13
N ILE A 118 17.10 10.13 5.39
CA ILE A 118 17.59 10.91 6.54
C ILE A 118 19.12 10.85 6.62
N ASN A 119 19.68 9.64 6.47
CA ASN A 119 21.12 9.45 6.59
C ASN A 119 21.90 10.12 5.44
N SER A 120 21.36 10.10 4.22
CA SER A 120 21.95 10.77 3.06
C SER A 120 21.97 12.30 3.25
N ILE A 121 20.87 12.88 3.73
CA ILE A 121 20.79 14.32 4.01
C ILE A 121 21.79 14.70 5.12
N LEU A 122 21.79 13.93 6.21
CA LEU A 122 22.65 14.19 7.36
C LEU A 122 24.14 14.09 6.98
N SER A 123 24.53 13.05 6.25
CA SER A 123 25.91 12.86 5.77
C SER A 123 26.36 13.98 4.86
N GLY A 124 25.50 14.43 3.93
CA GLY A 124 25.78 15.57 3.07
C GLY A 124 25.95 16.87 3.83
N ALA A 125 25.07 17.15 4.78
CA ALA A 125 25.14 18.35 5.61
C ALA A 125 26.39 18.37 6.50
N LEU A 126 26.73 17.23 7.15
CA LEU A 126 27.92 17.10 7.98
C LEU A 126 29.22 17.22 7.18
N SER A 127 29.25 16.72 5.94
CA SER A 127 30.41 16.88 5.07
C SER A 127 30.71 18.37 4.80
N ILE A 128 29.68 19.17 4.49
CA ILE A 128 29.83 20.60 4.25
C ILE A 128 30.23 21.35 5.54
N ALA A 129 29.61 20.97 6.67
CA ALA A 129 29.91 21.60 7.96
C ALA A 129 31.39 21.38 8.35
N ARG A 130 31.89 20.13 8.22
CA ARG A 130 33.28 19.77 8.51
C ARG A 130 34.29 20.54 7.66
N GLU A 131 34.04 20.67 6.36
CA GLU A 131 34.92 21.42 5.47
C GLU A 131 34.98 22.92 5.80
N ARG A 132 33.86 23.49 6.32
CA ARG A 132 33.85 24.84 6.84
C ARG A 132 34.68 25.00 8.12
N GLU A 133 34.56 24.04 9.04
CA GLU A 133 35.31 24.06 10.30
C GLU A 133 36.80 23.85 10.07
N GLU A 134 37.20 23.03 9.10
CA GLU A 134 38.58 22.75 8.74
C GLU A 134 39.20 23.85 7.83
N GLY A 135 38.42 24.84 7.38
CA GLY A 135 38.88 25.90 6.49
C GLY A 135 39.17 25.45 5.06
N THR A 136 38.86 24.21 4.71
CA THR A 136 39.09 23.64 3.38
C THR A 136 38.03 24.07 2.36
N PHE A 137 36.90 24.59 2.82
CA PHE A 137 35.82 25.11 1.99
C PHE A 137 36.29 26.31 1.12
N ASP A 138 37.13 27.21 1.68
CA ASP A 138 37.65 28.36 0.95
C ASP A 138 38.62 27.92 -0.16
N GLN A 139 39.36 26.83 0.02
CA GLN A 139 40.19 26.23 -1.02
C GLN A 139 39.38 25.67 -2.18
N LEU A 140 38.21 25.10 -1.89
CA LEU A 140 37.26 24.65 -2.91
C LEU A 140 36.68 25.80 -3.75
N LEU A 141 36.51 26.99 -3.15
CA LEU A 141 35.98 28.17 -3.84
C LEU A 141 37.00 28.80 -4.82
N VAL A 142 38.31 28.61 -4.58
CA VAL A 142 39.38 29.11 -5.47
C VAL A 142 39.78 28.04 -6.50
N ALA A 143 39.31 26.82 -6.38
CA ALA A 143 39.57 25.73 -7.34
C ALA A 143 38.82 25.97 -8.65
N PRO A 144 39.33 25.51 -9.81
CA PRO A 144 38.72 25.74 -11.12
C PRO A 144 37.50 24.81 -11.37
N TYR A 145 36.66 24.62 -10.34
CA TYR A 145 35.44 23.81 -10.43
C TYR A 145 34.20 24.69 -10.45
N THR A 146 33.22 24.29 -11.22
CA THR A 146 31.91 24.94 -11.17
C THR A 146 31.14 24.51 -9.91
N PRO A 147 30.25 25.36 -9.36
CA PRO A 147 29.42 24.98 -8.21
C PRO A 147 28.62 23.69 -8.41
N GLY A 148 28.21 23.42 -9.66
CA GLY A 148 27.51 22.20 -10.03
C GLY A 148 28.38 20.94 -9.90
N GLU A 149 29.64 21.00 -10.28
CA GLU A 149 30.60 19.89 -10.17
C GLU A 149 30.90 19.57 -8.72
N ILE A 150 31.04 20.57 -7.88
CA ILE A 150 31.21 20.38 -6.41
C ILE A 150 29.99 19.72 -5.81
N LEU A 151 28.79 20.19 -6.17
CA LEU A 151 27.55 19.63 -5.68
C LEU A 151 27.34 18.17 -6.14
N LEU A 152 27.62 17.89 -7.39
CA LEU A 152 27.54 16.53 -7.94
C LEU A 152 28.55 15.58 -7.30
N GLY A 153 29.79 16.02 -7.09
CA GLY A 153 30.82 15.22 -6.44
C GLY A 153 30.40 14.82 -5.02
N LYS A 154 29.94 15.76 -4.23
CA LYS A 154 29.46 15.51 -2.86
C LYS A 154 28.16 14.68 -2.85
N GLY A 155 27.24 14.99 -3.73
CA GLY A 155 25.98 14.26 -3.86
C GLY A 155 26.22 12.80 -4.24
N THR A 156 27.16 12.53 -5.15
CA THR A 156 27.52 11.17 -5.60
C THR A 156 28.05 10.32 -4.43
N ALA A 157 28.91 10.88 -3.58
CA ALA A 157 29.41 10.16 -2.41
C ALA A 157 28.28 9.78 -1.44
N SER A 158 27.34 10.68 -1.18
CA SER A 158 26.18 10.40 -0.32
C SER A 158 25.25 9.37 -0.92
N VAL A 159 25.03 9.40 -2.25
CA VAL A 159 24.20 8.42 -2.98
C VAL A 159 24.83 7.02 -2.91
N ILE A 160 26.13 6.89 -3.14
CA ILE A 160 26.85 5.60 -3.07
C ILE A 160 26.71 5.02 -1.66
N THR A 161 26.94 5.82 -0.64
CA THR A 161 26.80 5.39 0.77
C THR A 161 25.37 4.96 1.06
N GLY A 162 24.36 5.70 0.58
CA GLY A 162 22.94 5.36 0.72
C GLY A 162 22.58 4.04 0.06
N ILE A 163 23.11 3.76 -1.15
CA ILE A 163 22.87 2.50 -1.86
C ILE A 163 23.48 1.31 -1.08
N ILE A 164 24.71 1.45 -0.62
CA ILE A 164 25.37 0.40 0.18
C ILE A 164 24.56 0.09 1.44
N GLN A 165 24.11 1.14 2.12
CA GLN A 165 23.29 1.01 3.32
C GLN A 165 21.94 0.34 3.03
N ALA A 166 21.26 0.73 1.95
CA ALA A 166 20.00 0.12 1.54
C ALA A 166 20.15 -1.38 1.24
N VAL A 167 21.21 -1.75 0.50
CA VAL A 167 21.51 -3.16 0.20
C VAL A 167 21.78 -3.95 1.48
N PHE A 168 22.57 -3.39 2.40
CA PHE A 168 22.86 -4.05 3.67
C PHE A 168 21.60 -4.29 4.51
N VAL A 169 20.72 -3.27 4.62
CA VAL A 169 19.47 -3.40 5.37
C VAL A 169 18.54 -4.44 4.74
N VAL A 170 18.45 -4.48 3.40
CA VAL A 170 17.64 -5.49 2.69
C VAL A 170 18.16 -6.91 2.90
N LEU A 171 19.47 -7.09 3.01
CA LEU A 171 20.07 -8.41 3.24
C LEU A 171 19.86 -8.93 4.68
N VAL A 172 19.67 -8.01 5.64
CA VAL A 172 19.47 -8.35 7.06
C VAL A 172 17.97 -8.48 7.43
N ALA A 173 17.08 -7.83 6.68
CA ALA A 173 15.63 -7.82 6.94
C ALA A 173 14.92 -9.07 6.45
#